data_bee730768c54e694324d2fd52bb472b0
#
_entry.id   bee730768c54e694324d2fd52bb472b0
#
_cell.length_a   1.000
_cell.length_b   1.000
_cell.length_c   1.000
_cell.angle_alpha   90.00
_cell.angle_beta   90.00
_cell.angle_gamma   90.00
#
_symmetry.space_group_name_H-M   'P 1'
#
loop_
_entity.id
_entity.type
_entity.pdbx_description
1 polymer ?
#
loop_
_entity_poly.entity_id
_entity_poly.type
_entity_poly.pdbx_seq_one_letter_code
_entity_poly.pdbx_strand_id
1 'polypeptide(L)'
;NFLYFIFMCSGYYSYKEGYTPQFDGIENFNGDVIHPQKWDEKFDYSNKKIVVIGSGATAVTIVPEMAKKAEHVTMLQRSPTYVVAAPEKDKLANNLRKYMPLKLAYLFIRWRNILRQQYYFRLCKKYPNGVKNAIIREAKKRLGSDFDVKTHFTPNYNPWDQRMCLVPDGDLFEQIKKGKASVVTDHIKNITDKGILLNSGKELKADVIVTATGLNLEMLSNVDFVVDNNAIDISKTVTYKGMMYSGVPNLASTFGYTNASWTLGADLTSEYVCRIINHMKKNQYDVVCPQSNDEIETDPDYLNLSSGYX
;
A
#
# COMPACT_ATOMS: atom_id res chain seq x y z
N ASN A 1 15.29 -8.13 30.38
CA ASN A 1 15.16 -9.36 29.59
C ASN A 1 16.31 -9.44 28.59
N PHE A 2 16.98 -10.58 28.55
CA PHE A 2 18.06 -10.82 27.59
C PHE A 2 17.47 -11.51 26.35
N LEU A 3 17.72 -10.94 25.18
CA LEU A 3 17.31 -11.52 23.90
C LEU A 3 18.56 -11.92 23.13
N TYR A 4 18.53 -13.10 22.57
CA TYR A 4 19.65 -13.64 21.82
C TYR A 4 19.75 -13.00 20.40
N PHE A 5 18.61 -12.72 19.80
CA PHE A 5 18.53 -12.15 18.45
C PHE A 5 17.20 -11.40 18.31
N ILE A 6 17.21 -10.23 17.71
CA ILE A 6 16.01 -9.43 17.46
C ILE A 6 15.67 -9.49 15.97
N PHE A 7 14.44 -9.95 15.64
CA PHE A 7 13.93 -9.91 14.28
C PHE A 7 12.71 -8.99 14.26
N MET A 8 12.88 -7.77 13.74
CA MET A 8 11.85 -6.74 13.71
C MET A 8 10.95 -6.93 12.49
N CYS A 9 9.67 -7.12 12.75
CA CYS A 9 8.63 -7.24 11.73
C CYS A 9 7.60 -6.10 11.87
N SER A 10 8.07 -4.93 12.28
CA SER A 10 7.24 -3.78 12.62
C SER A 10 6.72 -2.99 11.41
N GLY A 11 7.24 -3.27 10.21
CA GLY A 11 6.88 -2.49 9.03
C GLY A 11 7.59 -1.14 9.01
N TYR A 12 7.00 -0.19 8.28
CA TYR A 12 7.63 1.12 8.07
C TYR A 12 6.62 2.28 8.14
N TYR A 13 5.49 2.05 8.78
CA TYR A 13 4.49 3.10 9.00
C TYR A 13 4.31 3.37 10.48
N SER A 14 4.06 4.64 10.81
CA SER A 14 3.80 5.06 12.18
C SER A 14 2.54 4.40 12.74
N TYR A 15 2.64 3.88 13.97
CA TYR A 15 1.50 3.36 14.71
C TYR A 15 0.70 4.46 15.42
N LYS A 16 1.29 5.66 15.54
CA LYS A 16 0.67 6.78 16.26
C LYS A 16 -0.47 7.38 15.47
N GLU A 17 -0.22 7.74 14.22
CA GLU A 17 -1.20 8.40 13.38
C GLU A 17 -0.90 8.25 11.89
N GLY A 18 -1.94 8.30 11.07
CA GLY A 18 -1.81 8.39 9.63
C GLY A 18 -1.54 9.81 9.16
N TYR A 19 -1.30 9.94 7.86
CA TYR A 19 -1.05 11.25 7.25
C TYR A 19 -2.37 11.88 6.82
N THR A 20 -2.69 13.02 7.40
CA THR A 20 -3.81 13.85 6.95
C THR A 20 -3.28 15.25 6.65
N PRO A 21 -3.37 15.72 5.40
CA PRO A 21 -3.03 17.10 5.09
C PRO A 21 -3.91 18.07 5.90
N GLN A 22 -3.41 19.26 6.14
CA GLN A 22 -4.21 20.31 6.73
C GLN A 22 -5.25 20.78 5.71
N PHE A 23 -6.52 20.58 6.03
CA PHE A 23 -7.62 21.04 5.20
C PHE A 23 -8.26 22.26 5.86
N ASP A 24 -8.28 23.38 5.15
CA ASP A 24 -8.90 24.61 5.66
C ASP A 24 -10.38 24.35 6.00
N GLY A 25 -10.79 24.71 7.20
CA GLY A 25 -12.18 24.62 7.65
C GLY A 25 -12.60 23.25 8.20
N ILE A 26 -11.68 22.29 8.32
CA ILE A 26 -12.04 20.94 8.81
C ILE A 26 -12.64 20.98 10.21
N GLU A 27 -12.23 21.94 11.03
CA GLU A 27 -12.72 22.15 12.39
C GLU A 27 -14.19 22.62 12.43
N ASN A 28 -14.72 23.11 11.32
CA ASN A 28 -16.10 23.60 11.22
C ASN A 28 -17.07 22.51 10.73
N PHE A 29 -16.56 21.35 10.33
CA PHE A 29 -17.41 20.29 9.81
C PHE A 29 -18.29 19.69 10.91
N ASN A 30 -19.59 19.63 10.67
CA ASN A 30 -20.56 19.15 11.67
C ASN A 30 -20.67 17.61 11.73
N GLY A 31 -20.07 16.88 10.78
CA GLY A 31 -20.10 15.42 10.74
C GLY A 31 -18.86 14.80 11.36
N ASP A 32 -18.67 13.52 11.09
CA ASP A 32 -17.54 12.74 11.60
C ASP A 32 -16.36 12.78 10.61
N VAL A 33 -15.15 13.00 11.13
CA VAL A 33 -13.90 12.89 10.34
C VAL A 33 -13.11 11.70 10.86
N ILE A 34 -12.83 10.75 9.99
CA ILE A 34 -12.18 9.48 10.38
C ILE A 34 -10.97 9.21 9.48
N HIS A 35 -9.82 8.92 10.10
CA HIS A 35 -8.68 8.35 9.37
C HIS A 35 -8.77 6.82 9.45
N PRO A 36 -8.63 6.08 8.33
CA PRO A 36 -8.82 4.61 8.33
C PRO A 36 -7.93 3.84 9.30
N GLN A 37 -6.74 4.37 9.64
CA GLN A 37 -5.84 3.74 10.61
C GLN A 37 -6.42 3.75 12.03
N LYS A 38 -7.33 4.69 12.33
CA LYS A 38 -7.97 4.83 13.65
C LYS A 38 -9.47 4.50 13.57
N TRP A 39 -9.80 3.49 12.78
CA TRP A 39 -11.19 3.09 12.58
C TRP A 39 -11.79 2.51 13.86
N ASP A 40 -12.93 3.05 14.28
CA ASP A 40 -13.72 2.45 15.36
C ASP A 40 -14.68 1.40 14.76
N GLU A 41 -14.53 0.18 15.17
CA GLU A 41 -15.38 -0.94 14.68
C GLU A 41 -16.86 -0.75 15.02
N LYS A 42 -17.16 0.05 16.04
CA LYS A 42 -18.54 0.33 16.48
C LYS A 42 -19.17 1.49 15.73
N PHE A 43 -18.39 2.20 14.91
CA PHE A 43 -18.90 3.37 14.20
C PHE A 43 -19.93 2.96 13.14
N ASP A 44 -21.16 3.43 13.30
CA ASP A 44 -22.24 3.13 12.37
C ASP A 44 -22.36 4.25 11.31
N TYR A 45 -22.05 3.85 10.08
CA TYR A 45 -22.15 4.73 8.92
C TYR A 45 -23.33 4.35 8.00
N SER A 46 -24.26 3.53 8.47
CA SER A 46 -25.43 3.09 7.69
C SER A 46 -26.29 4.31 7.29
N ASN A 47 -26.70 4.32 6.02
CA ASN A 47 -27.56 5.38 5.45
C ASN A 47 -26.94 6.78 5.51
N LYS A 48 -25.63 6.92 5.72
CA LYS A 48 -24.90 8.19 5.71
C LYS A 48 -24.30 8.47 4.33
N LYS A 49 -24.16 9.75 4.00
CA LYS A 49 -23.42 10.23 2.83
C LYS A 49 -21.96 10.37 3.22
N ILE A 50 -21.09 9.68 2.51
CA ILE A 50 -19.68 9.57 2.87
C ILE A 50 -18.83 10.14 1.75
N VAL A 51 -17.85 10.98 2.08
CA VAL A 51 -16.80 11.36 1.13
C VAL A 51 -15.48 10.77 1.61
N VAL A 52 -14.87 9.92 0.76
CA VAL A 52 -13.55 9.33 0.99
C VAL A 52 -12.53 10.14 0.20
N ILE A 53 -11.64 10.83 0.90
CA ILE A 53 -10.60 11.66 0.29
C ILE A 53 -9.39 10.75 -0.01
N GLY A 54 -9.10 10.55 -1.28
CA GLY A 54 -7.99 9.73 -1.76
C GLY A 54 -8.38 8.79 -2.88
N SER A 55 -7.38 8.26 -3.58
CA SER A 55 -7.55 7.27 -4.64
C SER A 55 -6.51 6.15 -4.57
N GLY A 56 -5.84 6.02 -3.44
CA GLY A 56 -4.85 4.98 -3.20
C GLY A 56 -5.50 3.65 -2.80
N ALA A 57 -4.67 2.69 -2.42
CA ALA A 57 -5.11 1.33 -2.06
C ALA A 57 -6.21 1.35 -0.99
N THR A 58 -6.07 2.20 0.02
CA THR A 58 -7.06 2.34 1.10
C THR A 58 -8.41 2.79 0.55
N ALA A 59 -8.42 3.87 -0.25
CA ALA A 59 -9.67 4.42 -0.79
C ALA A 59 -10.39 3.41 -1.68
N VAL A 60 -9.68 2.78 -2.63
CA VAL A 60 -10.32 1.84 -3.57
C VAL A 60 -10.82 0.56 -2.88
N THR A 61 -10.32 0.26 -1.67
CA THR A 61 -10.79 -0.87 -0.85
C THR A 61 -11.97 -0.48 0.01
N ILE A 62 -11.92 0.70 0.66
CA ILE A 62 -12.97 1.16 1.59
C ILE A 62 -14.26 1.54 0.84
N VAL A 63 -14.13 2.24 -0.29
CA VAL A 63 -15.30 2.74 -1.03
C VAL A 63 -16.30 1.65 -1.37
N PRO A 64 -15.92 0.55 -2.02
CA PRO A 64 -16.90 -0.49 -2.33
C PRO A 64 -17.48 -1.18 -1.09
N GLU A 65 -16.69 -1.31 -0.03
CA GLU A 65 -17.17 -1.94 1.21
C GLU A 65 -18.19 -1.04 1.92
N MET A 66 -17.87 0.25 2.06
CA MET A 66 -18.80 1.21 2.68
C MET A 66 -20.08 1.39 1.88
N ALA A 67 -19.98 1.32 0.55
CA ALA A 67 -21.14 1.47 -0.34
C ALA A 67 -22.22 0.38 -0.15
N LYS A 68 -21.88 -0.71 0.56
CA LYS A 68 -22.87 -1.77 0.87
C LYS A 68 -23.90 -1.32 1.91
N LYS A 69 -23.52 -0.40 2.82
CA LYS A 69 -24.38 0.04 3.94
C LYS A 69 -24.70 1.52 3.90
N ALA A 70 -23.81 2.34 3.35
CA ALA A 70 -24.00 3.79 3.25
C ALA A 70 -25.15 4.14 2.30
N GLU A 71 -25.70 5.34 2.45
CA GLU A 71 -26.61 5.91 1.46
C GLU A 71 -25.90 6.07 0.12
N HIS A 72 -24.73 6.74 0.16
CA HIS A 72 -23.87 6.95 -1.00
C HIS A 72 -22.43 7.23 -0.57
N VAL A 73 -21.46 6.74 -1.36
CA VAL A 73 -20.03 6.99 -1.09
C VAL A 73 -19.40 7.70 -2.28
N THR A 74 -18.83 8.88 -2.06
CA THR A 74 -18.08 9.62 -3.08
C THR A 74 -16.58 9.45 -2.86
N MET A 75 -15.87 8.88 -3.83
CA MET A 75 -14.41 8.87 -3.83
C MET A 75 -13.92 10.18 -4.43
N LEU A 76 -13.32 11.03 -3.61
CA LEU A 76 -12.78 12.32 -4.03
C LEU A 76 -11.27 12.20 -4.23
N GLN A 77 -10.81 12.44 -5.45
CA GLN A 77 -9.39 12.35 -5.79
C GLN A 77 -8.89 13.63 -6.47
N ARG A 78 -7.65 13.98 -6.18
CA ARG A 78 -6.95 15.10 -6.82
C ARG A 78 -6.56 14.77 -8.27
N SER A 79 -6.14 13.54 -8.48
CA SER A 79 -5.75 13.01 -9.79
C SER A 79 -6.05 11.52 -9.85
N PRO A 80 -6.32 10.98 -11.05
CA PRO A 80 -6.66 9.55 -11.17
C PRO A 80 -5.47 8.64 -10.93
N THR A 81 -5.77 7.43 -10.46
CA THR A 81 -4.83 6.32 -10.26
C THR A 81 -5.25 5.17 -11.17
N TYR A 82 -4.29 4.34 -11.60
CA TYR A 82 -4.64 3.09 -12.30
C TYR A 82 -5.35 2.15 -11.34
N VAL A 83 -6.55 1.74 -11.71
CA VAL A 83 -7.34 0.76 -10.98
C VAL A 83 -7.54 -0.46 -11.88
N VAL A 84 -7.08 -1.61 -11.40
CA VAL A 84 -7.08 -2.86 -12.18
C VAL A 84 -7.93 -3.89 -11.45
N ALA A 85 -8.93 -4.43 -12.12
CA ALA A 85 -9.74 -5.52 -11.56
C ALA A 85 -8.97 -6.83 -11.68
N ALA A 86 -8.89 -7.57 -10.59
CA ALA A 86 -8.22 -8.86 -10.56
C ALA A 86 -9.10 -9.87 -9.78
N PRO A 87 -9.07 -11.16 -10.16
CA PRO A 87 -9.85 -12.15 -9.41
C PRO A 87 -9.44 -12.21 -7.95
N GLU A 88 -10.42 -12.18 -7.05
CA GLU A 88 -10.21 -12.34 -5.62
C GLU A 88 -9.58 -13.70 -5.30
N LYS A 89 -10.04 -14.75 -5.97
CA LYS A 89 -9.62 -16.13 -5.70
C LYS A 89 -8.85 -16.72 -6.88
N ASP A 90 -7.70 -17.30 -6.57
CA ASP A 90 -6.90 -18.02 -7.57
C ASP A 90 -7.47 -19.45 -7.73
N LYS A 91 -8.35 -19.61 -8.71
CA LYS A 91 -9.03 -20.89 -8.99
C LYS A 91 -8.03 -22.01 -9.31
N LEU A 92 -6.94 -21.69 -10.04
CA LEU A 92 -5.92 -22.69 -10.37
C LEU A 92 -5.19 -23.15 -9.09
N ALA A 93 -4.81 -22.20 -8.22
CA ALA A 93 -4.16 -22.52 -6.96
C ALA A 93 -5.06 -23.44 -6.10
N ASN A 94 -6.34 -23.10 -6.01
CA ASN A 94 -7.28 -23.87 -5.22
C ASN A 94 -7.46 -25.29 -5.78
N ASN A 95 -7.51 -25.42 -7.10
CA ASN A 95 -7.62 -26.74 -7.75
C ASN A 95 -6.34 -27.56 -7.57
N LEU A 96 -5.18 -26.98 -7.77
CA LEU A 96 -3.92 -27.70 -7.61
C LEU A 96 -3.75 -28.24 -6.18
N ARG A 97 -4.17 -27.46 -5.17
CA ARG A 97 -4.11 -27.91 -3.77
C ARG A 97 -5.00 -29.14 -3.49
N LYS A 98 -6.04 -29.37 -4.30
CA LYS A 98 -6.94 -30.53 -4.15
C LYS A 98 -6.34 -31.80 -4.77
N TYR A 99 -5.55 -31.66 -5.84
CA TYR A 99 -5.16 -32.79 -6.67
C TYR A 99 -3.67 -33.14 -6.61
N MET A 100 -2.85 -32.38 -5.87
CA MET A 100 -1.42 -32.67 -5.75
C MET A 100 -0.90 -32.32 -4.36
N PRO A 101 0.25 -32.90 -3.95
CA PRO A 101 0.84 -32.60 -2.64
C PRO A 101 1.04 -31.09 -2.45
N LEU A 102 0.70 -30.60 -1.26
CA LEU A 102 0.72 -29.17 -0.95
C LEU A 102 2.05 -28.48 -1.30
N LYS A 103 3.16 -29.15 -1.02
CA LYS A 103 4.50 -28.61 -1.29
C LYS A 103 4.73 -28.38 -2.80
N LEU A 104 4.32 -29.32 -3.63
CA LEU A 104 4.45 -29.20 -5.08
C LEU A 104 3.50 -28.14 -5.63
N ALA A 105 2.26 -28.11 -5.15
CA ALA A 105 1.28 -27.07 -5.51
C ALA A 105 1.84 -25.69 -5.18
N TYR A 106 2.40 -25.52 -3.96
CA TYR A 106 3.01 -24.28 -3.51
C TYR A 106 4.13 -23.83 -4.44
N LEU A 107 5.09 -24.73 -4.74
CA LEU A 107 6.23 -24.39 -5.58
C LEU A 107 5.80 -23.97 -7.00
N PHE A 108 4.86 -24.73 -7.59
CA PHE A 108 4.35 -24.41 -8.93
C PHE A 108 3.65 -23.04 -8.94
N ILE A 109 2.76 -22.81 -7.99
CA ILE A 109 1.99 -21.56 -7.91
C ILE A 109 2.92 -20.37 -7.63
N ARG A 110 3.89 -20.55 -6.73
CA ARG A 110 4.88 -19.51 -6.40
C ARG A 110 5.65 -19.08 -7.66
N TRP A 111 6.21 -20.03 -8.37
CA TRP A 111 6.98 -19.72 -9.59
C TRP A 111 6.12 -19.13 -10.70
N ARG A 112 4.94 -19.69 -10.91
CA ARG A 112 3.96 -19.12 -11.86
C ARG A 112 3.69 -17.64 -11.55
N ASN A 113 3.43 -17.31 -10.29
CA ASN A 113 3.09 -15.94 -9.90
C ASN A 113 4.29 -14.99 -10.03
N ILE A 114 5.49 -15.46 -9.66
CA ILE A 114 6.72 -14.68 -9.85
C ILE A 114 6.92 -14.35 -11.33
N LEU A 115 6.88 -15.38 -12.20
CA LEU A 115 7.10 -15.21 -13.63
C LEU A 115 6.02 -14.33 -14.26
N ARG A 116 4.76 -14.51 -13.86
CA ARG A 116 3.63 -13.69 -14.34
C ARG A 116 3.82 -12.22 -13.95
N GLN A 117 4.22 -11.96 -12.72
CA GLN A 117 4.45 -10.59 -12.25
C GLN A 117 5.61 -9.94 -12.99
N GLN A 118 6.72 -10.66 -13.16
CA GLN A 118 7.88 -10.17 -13.91
C GLN A 118 7.53 -9.88 -15.38
N TYR A 119 6.77 -10.79 -16.00
CA TYR A 119 6.33 -10.61 -17.38
C TYR A 119 5.46 -9.35 -17.50
N TYR A 120 4.49 -9.19 -16.61
CA TYR A 120 3.60 -8.03 -16.62
C TYR A 120 4.38 -6.73 -16.41
N PHE A 121 5.32 -6.73 -15.46
CA PHE A 121 6.19 -5.56 -15.20
C PHE A 121 6.99 -5.19 -16.46
N ARG A 122 7.64 -6.18 -17.09
CA ARG A 122 8.40 -5.95 -18.33
C ARG A 122 7.50 -5.43 -19.45
N LEU A 123 6.28 -5.95 -19.53
CA LEU A 123 5.30 -5.49 -20.53
C LEU A 123 4.93 -4.03 -20.31
N CYS A 124 4.71 -3.62 -19.04
CA CYS A 124 4.44 -2.23 -18.69
C CYS A 124 5.59 -1.30 -19.09
N LYS A 125 6.82 -1.72 -18.84
CA LYS A 125 7.99 -0.90 -19.18
C LYS A 125 8.28 -0.86 -20.69
N LYS A 126 8.07 -1.97 -21.40
CA LYS A 126 8.36 -2.06 -22.85
C LYS A 126 7.26 -1.45 -23.72
N TYR A 127 5.99 -1.62 -23.32
CA TYR A 127 4.82 -1.16 -24.10
C TYR A 127 3.85 -0.37 -23.23
N PRO A 128 4.28 0.75 -22.61
CA PRO A 128 3.46 1.46 -21.61
C PRO A 128 2.11 1.93 -22.16
N ASN A 129 2.08 2.47 -23.38
CA ASN A 129 0.84 2.97 -24.00
C ASN A 129 -0.14 1.83 -24.28
N GLY A 130 0.36 0.68 -24.72
CA GLY A 130 -0.48 -0.49 -24.96
C GLY A 130 -1.15 -0.98 -23.69
N VAL A 131 -0.38 -1.09 -22.60
CA VAL A 131 -0.88 -1.50 -21.29
C VAL A 131 -1.85 -0.46 -20.73
N LYS A 132 -1.48 0.83 -20.80
CA LYS A 132 -2.35 1.94 -20.40
C LYS A 132 -3.74 1.83 -21.08
N ASN A 133 -3.73 1.70 -22.41
CA ASN A 133 -4.97 1.61 -23.18
C ASN A 133 -5.79 0.37 -22.82
N ALA A 134 -5.13 -0.75 -22.53
CA ALA A 134 -5.81 -1.98 -22.11
C ALA A 134 -6.51 -1.80 -20.75
N ILE A 135 -5.82 -1.17 -19.77
CA ILE A 135 -6.40 -0.89 -18.45
C ILE A 135 -7.62 0.04 -18.58
N ILE A 136 -7.46 1.13 -19.34
CA ILE A 136 -8.55 2.12 -19.56
C ILE A 136 -9.75 1.46 -20.26
N ARG A 137 -9.49 0.62 -21.27
CA ARG A 137 -10.54 -0.12 -21.99
C ARG A 137 -11.31 -1.06 -21.05
N GLU A 138 -10.60 -1.75 -20.15
CA GLU A 138 -11.25 -2.64 -19.17
C GLU A 138 -12.12 -1.84 -18.20
N ALA A 139 -11.62 -0.71 -17.69
CA ALA A 139 -12.43 0.18 -16.85
C ALA A 139 -13.69 0.65 -17.57
N LYS A 140 -13.56 1.09 -18.83
CA LYS A 140 -14.68 1.54 -19.66
C LYS A 140 -15.70 0.42 -19.88
N LYS A 141 -15.23 -0.81 -20.14
CA LYS A 141 -16.09 -1.98 -20.32
C LYS A 141 -16.93 -2.25 -19.07
N ARG A 142 -16.33 -2.09 -17.88
CA ARG A 142 -17.02 -2.36 -16.61
C ARG A 142 -17.99 -1.25 -16.23
N LEU A 143 -17.60 0.01 -16.45
CA LEU A 143 -18.39 1.18 -16.04
C LEU A 143 -19.49 1.55 -17.05
N GLY A 144 -19.30 1.20 -18.31
CA GLY A 144 -20.24 1.56 -19.39
C GLY A 144 -19.75 2.75 -20.21
N SER A 145 -20.41 2.95 -21.39
CA SER A 145 -20.01 3.97 -22.37
C SER A 145 -20.18 5.40 -21.83
N ASP A 146 -21.14 5.60 -20.95
CA ASP A 146 -21.56 6.93 -20.51
C ASP A 146 -20.73 7.48 -19.35
N PHE A 147 -19.89 6.65 -18.77
CA PHE A 147 -19.00 7.05 -17.65
C PHE A 147 -17.74 7.73 -18.19
N ASP A 148 -17.36 8.86 -17.58
CA ASP A 148 -16.16 9.61 -17.98
C ASP A 148 -14.87 8.98 -17.42
N VAL A 149 -14.47 7.88 -18.05
CA VAL A 149 -13.23 7.16 -17.70
C VAL A 149 -12.00 8.05 -17.95
N LYS A 150 -12.09 8.97 -18.90
CA LYS A 150 -10.97 9.86 -19.24
C LYS A 150 -10.58 10.74 -18.04
N THR A 151 -11.56 11.36 -17.40
CA THR A 151 -11.32 12.22 -16.24
C THR A 151 -10.98 11.42 -14.98
N HIS A 152 -11.67 10.29 -14.76
CA HIS A 152 -11.64 9.65 -13.44
C HIS A 152 -10.70 8.45 -13.32
N PHE A 153 -10.33 7.81 -14.44
CA PHE A 153 -9.51 6.58 -14.43
C PHE A 153 -8.38 6.58 -15.47
N THR A 154 -7.97 7.77 -15.96
CA THR A 154 -6.86 7.87 -16.91
C THR A 154 -5.72 8.71 -16.32
N PRO A 155 -4.77 8.07 -15.61
CA PRO A 155 -3.62 8.78 -15.05
C PRO A 155 -2.72 9.39 -16.12
N ASN A 156 -1.99 10.45 -15.74
CA ASN A 156 -1.03 11.12 -16.63
C ASN A 156 0.36 10.46 -16.63
N TYR A 157 0.56 9.41 -15.83
CA TYR A 157 1.83 8.65 -15.77
C TYR A 157 1.67 7.28 -16.42
N ASN A 158 2.78 6.58 -16.65
CA ASN A 158 2.74 5.24 -17.25
C ASN A 158 2.49 4.16 -16.21
N PRO A 159 1.90 3.02 -16.62
CA PRO A 159 1.72 1.89 -15.71
C PRO A 159 3.05 1.48 -15.07
N TRP A 160 3.05 1.30 -13.76
CA TRP A 160 4.20 0.96 -12.93
C TRP A 160 5.25 2.07 -12.73
N ASP A 161 5.04 3.29 -13.25
CA ASP A 161 5.87 4.44 -12.84
C ASP A 161 5.46 4.91 -11.44
N GLN A 162 4.18 4.77 -11.14
CA GLN A 162 3.63 4.97 -9.80
C GLN A 162 2.70 3.80 -9.47
N ARG A 163 1.99 3.91 -8.36
CA ARG A 163 1.14 2.84 -7.83
C ARG A 163 0.00 2.47 -8.79
N MET A 164 -0.26 1.18 -8.89
CA MET A 164 -1.48 0.64 -9.51
C MET A 164 -2.29 -0.06 -8.42
N CYS A 165 -3.56 0.29 -8.31
CA CYS A 165 -4.44 -0.28 -7.29
C CYS A 165 -5.20 -1.47 -7.86
N LEU A 166 -5.22 -2.58 -7.12
CA LEU A 166 -6.00 -3.77 -7.49
C LEU A 166 -7.32 -3.76 -6.74
N VAL A 167 -8.40 -4.03 -7.45
CA VAL A 167 -9.74 -4.17 -6.87
C VAL A 167 -10.26 -5.60 -7.10
N PRO A 168 -10.62 -6.32 -6.00
CA PRO A 168 -11.07 -7.70 -6.13
C PRO A 168 -12.34 -7.81 -6.98
N ASP A 169 -12.28 -8.65 -8.02
CA ASP A 169 -13.38 -8.89 -8.96
C ASP A 169 -13.97 -7.62 -9.60
N GLY A 170 -13.34 -6.45 -9.36
CA GLY A 170 -13.81 -5.16 -9.87
C GLY A 170 -14.92 -4.54 -9.03
N ASP A 171 -14.95 -4.83 -7.74
CA ASP A 171 -16.00 -4.41 -6.80
C ASP A 171 -16.26 -2.90 -6.82
N LEU A 172 -15.20 -2.07 -6.90
CA LEU A 172 -15.33 -0.62 -6.99
C LEU A 172 -16.16 -0.23 -8.21
N PHE A 173 -15.82 -0.79 -9.38
CA PHE A 173 -16.55 -0.50 -10.63
C PHE A 173 -18.01 -0.93 -10.52
N GLU A 174 -18.27 -2.04 -9.86
CA GLU A 174 -19.63 -2.55 -9.64
C GLU A 174 -20.46 -1.57 -8.80
N GLN A 175 -19.89 -1.06 -7.69
CA GLN A 175 -20.64 -0.11 -6.84
C GLN A 175 -20.88 1.22 -7.55
N ILE A 176 -19.93 1.68 -8.38
CA ILE A 176 -20.12 2.88 -9.21
C ILE A 176 -21.26 2.63 -10.21
N LYS A 177 -21.26 1.50 -10.89
CA LYS A 177 -22.29 1.16 -11.88
C LYS A 177 -23.69 1.05 -11.26
N LYS A 178 -23.76 0.58 -10.00
CA LYS A 178 -25.02 0.50 -9.23
C LYS A 178 -25.49 1.85 -8.70
N GLY A 179 -24.70 2.92 -8.87
CA GLY A 179 -25.03 4.24 -8.33
C GLY A 179 -24.82 4.38 -6.83
N LYS A 180 -24.26 3.36 -6.18
CA LYS A 180 -23.97 3.38 -4.74
C LYS A 180 -22.67 4.10 -4.41
N ALA A 181 -21.79 4.22 -5.41
CA ALA A 181 -20.56 5.01 -5.28
C ALA A 181 -20.40 5.93 -6.48
N SER A 182 -19.63 7.00 -6.30
CA SER A 182 -19.27 7.92 -7.39
C SER A 182 -17.82 8.35 -7.24
N VAL A 183 -17.22 8.86 -8.32
CA VAL A 183 -15.86 9.41 -8.30
C VAL A 183 -15.91 10.86 -8.72
N VAL A 184 -15.23 11.70 -7.96
CA VAL A 184 -15.05 13.12 -8.28
C VAL A 184 -13.54 13.39 -8.35
N THR A 185 -13.09 14.02 -9.44
CA THR A 185 -11.70 14.38 -9.64
C THR A 185 -11.59 15.91 -9.62
N ASP A 186 -11.14 16.45 -8.48
CA ASP A 186 -11.03 17.89 -8.28
C ASP A 186 -10.17 18.17 -7.04
N HIS A 187 -9.76 19.41 -6.87
CA HIS A 187 -9.02 19.87 -5.71
C HIS A 187 -9.99 20.41 -4.64
N ILE A 188 -9.67 20.14 -3.39
CA ILE A 188 -10.40 20.67 -2.25
C ILE A 188 -10.04 22.16 -2.08
N LYS A 189 -11.02 23.01 -2.02
CA LYS A 189 -10.86 24.43 -1.70
C LYS A 189 -10.87 24.63 -0.19
N ASN A 190 -11.92 24.13 0.47
CA ASN A 190 -12.02 24.11 1.93
C ASN A 190 -13.11 23.12 2.35
N ILE A 191 -13.13 22.80 3.63
CA ILE A 191 -14.20 22.00 4.23
C ILE A 191 -15.21 22.97 4.85
N THR A 192 -16.49 22.67 4.65
CA THR A 192 -17.61 23.47 5.16
C THR A 192 -18.31 22.74 6.30
N ASP A 193 -19.27 23.39 6.93
CA ASP A 193 -20.12 22.76 7.94
C ASP A 193 -20.91 21.55 7.41
N LYS A 194 -21.11 21.45 6.07
CA LYS A 194 -21.95 20.42 5.43
C LYS A 194 -21.19 19.46 4.53
N GLY A 195 -19.88 19.66 4.36
CA GLY A 195 -19.12 18.80 3.46
C GLY A 195 -17.86 19.43 2.92
N ILE A 196 -17.57 19.24 1.64
CA ILE A 196 -16.32 19.65 0.99
C ILE A 196 -16.62 20.55 -0.20
N LEU A 197 -16.13 21.79 -0.16
CA LEU A 197 -16.20 22.71 -1.28
C LEU A 197 -14.97 22.49 -2.18
N LEU A 198 -15.21 22.30 -3.46
CA LEU A 198 -14.17 22.04 -4.47
C LEU A 198 -13.78 23.32 -5.20
N ASN A 199 -12.62 23.30 -5.88
CA ASN A 199 -12.16 24.43 -6.69
C ASN A 199 -13.10 24.74 -7.85
N SER A 200 -13.81 23.77 -8.37
CA SER A 200 -14.85 23.96 -9.39
C SER A 200 -16.08 24.74 -8.89
N GLY A 201 -16.19 24.97 -7.57
CA GLY A 201 -17.35 25.56 -6.93
C GLY A 201 -18.43 24.56 -6.53
N LYS A 202 -18.26 23.28 -6.87
CA LYS A 202 -19.18 22.22 -6.45
C LYS A 202 -18.96 21.88 -4.97
N GLU A 203 -20.06 21.72 -4.23
CA GLU A 203 -20.01 21.24 -2.84
C GLU A 203 -20.45 19.78 -2.77
N LEU A 204 -19.61 18.94 -2.16
CA LEU A 204 -19.92 17.55 -1.86
C LEU A 204 -20.47 17.46 -0.44
N LYS A 205 -21.76 17.24 -0.32
CA LYS A 205 -22.40 17.07 0.99
C LYS A 205 -21.97 15.74 1.61
N ALA A 206 -21.65 15.77 2.89
CA ALA A 206 -21.19 14.59 3.63
C ALA A 206 -21.71 14.60 5.05
N ASP A 207 -22.03 13.43 5.56
CA ASP A 207 -22.23 13.17 6.98
C ASP A 207 -20.94 12.65 7.62
N VAL A 208 -20.07 12.01 6.79
CA VAL A 208 -18.79 11.47 7.21
C VAL A 208 -17.72 11.78 6.15
N ILE A 209 -16.58 12.26 6.60
CA ILE A 209 -15.38 12.42 5.77
C ILE A 209 -14.35 11.37 6.22
N VAL A 210 -13.89 10.54 5.28
CA VAL A 210 -12.84 9.55 5.54
C VAL A 210 -11.56 10.04 4.86
N THR A 211 -10.52 10.32 5.66
CA THR A 211 -9.24 10.83 5.14
C THR A 211 -8.31 9.67 4.77
N ALA A 212 -8.55 9.07 3.59
CA ALA A 212 -7.70 7.99 3.03
C ALA A 212 -6.48 8.59 2.32
N THR A 213 -5.80 9.52 3.02
CA THR A 213 -4.79 10.42 2.46
C THR A 213 -3.35 9.93 2.66
N GLY A 214 -3.18 8.75 3.24
CA GLY A 214 -1.87 8.13 3.37
C GLY A 214 -1.46 7.86 4.80
N LEU A 215 -0.21 7.43 4.95
CA LEU A 215 0.37 7.02 6.22
C LEU A 215 1.72 7.72 6.41
N ASN A 216 2.10 7.97 7.64
CA ASN A 216 3.41 8.53 7.97
C ASN A 216 4.46 7.42 7.97
N LEU A 217 5.59 7.66 7.30
CA LEU A 217 6.72 6.72 7.29
C LEU A 217 7.47 6.82 8.62
N GLU A 218 7.76 5.67 9.21
CA GLU A 218 8.46 5.57 10.49
C GLU A 218 9.24 4.25 10.51
N MET A 219 10.48 4.32 10.02
CA MET A 219 11.32 3.13 9.89
C MET A 219 11.62 2.52 11.25
N LEU A 220 11.52 1.18 11.35
CA LEU A 220 11.80 0.42 12.57
C LEU A 220 11.04 0.94 13.79
N SER A 221 9.83 1.48 13.58
CA SER A 221 8.96 2.01 14.65
C SER A 221 9.64 3.09 15.50
N ASN A 222 10.60 3.79 14.93
CA ASN A 222 11.35 4.86 15.61
C ASN A 222 11.96 4.42 16.94
N VAL A 223 12.49 3.18 16.98
CA VAL A 223 13.14 2.63 18.17
C VAL A 223 14.56 3.19 18.25
N ASP A 224 14.97 3.60 19.44
CA ASP A 224 16.35 4.00 19.72
C ASP A 224 17.23 2.77 19.87
N PHE A 225 18.32 2.72 19.14
CA PHE A 225 19.29 1.64 19.19
C PHE A 225 20.54 2.12 19.92
N VAL A 226 20.97 1.34 20.92
CA VAL A 226 22.18 1.61 21.68
C VAL A 226 23.02 0.34 21.70
N VAL A 227 24.27 0.43 21.25
CA VAL A 227 25.23 -0.68 21.24
C VAL A 227 26.44 -0.27 22.08
N ASP A 228 26.73 -1.01 23.14
CA ASP A 228 27.85 -0.73 24.05
C ASP A 228 27.87 0.72 24.57
N ASN A 229 26.68 1.22 24.95
CA ASN A 229 26.43 2.58 25.46
C ASN A 229 26.57 3.69 24.39
N ASN A 230 26.70 3.32 23.11
CA ASN A 230 26.75 4.29 22.00
C ASN A 230 25.44 4.28 21.25
N ALA A 231 24.82 5.43 21.08
CA ALA A 231 23.60 5.57 20.28
C ALA A 231 23.93 5.34 18.80
N ILE A 232 23.14 4.51 18.16
CA ILE A 232 23.30 4.17 16.74
C ILE A 232 22.22 4.89 15.93
N ASP A 233 22.65 5.68 14.98
CA ASP A 233 21.77 6.29 13.99
C ASP A 233 21.62 5.30 12.80
N ILE A 234 20.51 4.60 12.76
CA ILE A 234 20.24 3.58 11.72
C ILE A 234 20.28 4.20 10.32
N SER A 235 19.92 5.48 10.17
CA SER A 235 19.93 6.14 8.85
C SER A 235 21.34 6.24 8.25
N LYS A 236 22.37 6.13 9.06
CA LYS A 236 23.78 6.20 8.65
C LYS A 236 24.41 4.81 8.45
N THR A 237 23.64 3.75 8.67
CA THR A 237 24.17 2.39 8.50
C THR A 237 23.99 1.89 7.06
N VAL A 238 24.87 0.99 6.66
CA VAL A 238 24.71 0.27 5.38
C VAL A 238 23.94 -1.01 5.66
N THR A 239 22.95 -1.32 4.80
CA THR A 239 22.15 -2.53 5.00
C THR A 239 22.80 -3.73 4.31
N TYR A 240 22.94 -4.81 5.06
CA TYR A 240 23.35 -6.11 4.52
C TYR A 240 22.09 -6.86 4.03
N LYS A 241 22.03 -7.11 2.73
CA LYS A 241 20.89 -7.79 2.06
C LYS A 241 19.53 -7.13 2.33
N GLY A 242 19.53 -5.82 2.66
CA GLY A 242 18.29 -5.10 2.97
C GLY A 242 17.62 -5.54 4.27
N MET A 243 18.35 -6.22 5.18
CA MET A 243 17.71 -6.77 6.39
C MET A 243 18.52 -6.62 7.67
N MET A 244 19.85 -6.46 7.60
CA MET A 244 20.70 -6.21 8.77
C MET A 244 21.45 -4.91 8.57
N TYR A 245 22.00 -4.36 9.65
CA TYR A 245 22.55 -3.00 9.65
C TYR A 245 24.02 -3.05 10.11
N SER A 246 24.90 -2.36 9.39
CA SER A 246 26.33 -2.35 9.71
C SER A 246 26.56 -1.79 11.12
N GLY A 247 27.39 -2.50 11.89
CA GLY A 247 27.72 -2.13 13.28
C GLY A 247 26.64 -2.44 14.30
N VAL A 248 25.51 -3.06 13.89
CA VAL A 248 24.43 -3.40 14.83
C VAL A 248 24.35 -4.93 14.98
N PRO A 249 24.74 -5.45 16.15
CA PRO A 249 24.78 -6.90 16.36
C PRO A 249 23.39 -7.51 16.56
N ASN A 250 23.21 -8.72 16.07
CA ASN A 250 22.06 -9.59 16.35
C ASN A 250 20.70 -8.94 16.06
N LEU A 251 20.66 -8.01 15.07
CA LEU A 251 19.44 -7.33 14.65
C LEU A 251 19.17 -7.60 13.17
N ALA A 252 17.98 -8.03 12.86
CA ALA A 252 17.48 -8.06 11.50
C ALA A 252 16.07 -7.45 11.44
N SER A 253 15.72 -6.89 10.31
CA SER A 253 14.35 -6.43 10.05
C SER A 253 13.86 -6.98 8.73
N THR A 254 12.56 -7.09 8.58
CA THR A 254 11.99 -7.46 7.28
C THR A 254 11.46 -6.22 6.59
N PHE A 255 11.84 -6.09 5.32
CA PHE A 255 11.39 -5.04 4.43
C PHE A 255 11.02 -5.69 3.10
N GLY A 256 9.88 -5.33 2.55
CA GLY A 256 9.43 -5.88 1.27
C GLY A 256 9.95 -5.07 0.09
N TYR A 257 9.43 -5.40 -1.07
CA TYR A 257 9.76 -4.70 -2.30
C TYR A 257 8.84 -3.49 -2.51
N THR A 258 9.37 -2.40 -3.02
CA THR A 258 8.56 -1.22 -3.37
C THR A 258 7.64 -1.50 -4.57
N ASN A 259 8.04 -2.43 -5.46
CA ASN A 259 7.37 -2.70 -6.73
C ASN A 259 6.78 -4.11 -6.84
N ALA A 260 6.72 -4.87 -5.74
CA ALA A 260 6.27 -6.25 -5.76
C ALA A 260 5.61 -6.61 -4.43
N SER A 261 5.08 -7.83 -4.36
CA SER A 261 4.47 -8.32 -3.13
C SER A 261 5.51 -8.37 -2.00
N TRP A 262 5.17 -7.79 -0.87
CA TRP A 262 5.99 -7.82 0.35
C TRP A 262 6.25 -9.23 0.84
N THR A 263 5.29 -10.15 0.65
CA THR A 263 5.41 -11.53 1.13
C THR A 263 6.62 -12.26 0.55
N LEU A 264 7.00 -11.95 -0.70
CA LEU A 264 8.19 -12.58 -1.32
C LEU A 264 9.48 -12.16 -0.60
N GLY A 265 9.65 -10.87 -0.32
CA GLY A 265 10.81 -10.37 0.41
C GLY A 265 10.83 -10.85 1.85
N ALA A 266 9.69 -10.76 2.53
CA ALA A 266 9.55 -11.19 3.92
C ALA A 266 9.87 -12.68 4.09
N ASP A 267 9.40 -13.52 3.16
CA ASP A 267 9.66 -14.97 3.17
C ASP A 267 11.16 -15.27 3.04
N LEU A 268 11.83 -14.62 2.07
CA LEU A 268 13.27 -14.79 1.86
C LEU A 268 14.10 -14.30 3.06
N THR A 269 13.71 -13.16 3.63
CA THR A 269 14.37 -12.60 4.82
C THR A 269 14.21 -13.55 6.01
N SER A 270 13.00 -14.04 6.25
CA SER A 270 12.71 -14.97 7.35
C SER A 270 13.53 -16.26 7.22
N GLU A 271 13.58 -16.83 6.02
CA GLU A 271 14.39 -18.02 5.75
C GLU A 271 15.88 -17.76 6.03
N TYR A 272 16.38 -16.59 5.60
CA TYR A 272 17.77 -16.23 5.80
C TYR A 272 18.09 -16.00 7.29
N VAL A 273 17.21 -15.33 8.02
CA VAL A 273 17.37 -15.14 9.48
C VAL A 273 17.41 -16.48 10.21
N CYS A 274 16.53 -17.41 9.83
CA CYS A 274 16.55 -18.77 10.41
C CYS A 274 17.89 -19.48 10.13
N ARG A 275 18.44 -19.32 8.92
CA ARG A 275 19.75 -19.91 8.58
C ARG A 275 20.87 -19.27 9.40
N ILE A 276 20.84 -17.93 9.62
CA ILE A 276 21.81 -17.23 10.47
C ILE A 276 21.75 -17.81 11.89
N ILE A 277 20.57 -17.87 12.49
CA ILE A 277 20.39 -18.32 13.87
C ILE A 277 20.87 -19.78 14.01
N ASN A 278 20.53 -20.65 13.05
CA ASN A 278 20.97 -22.03 13.07
C ASN A 278 22.50 -22.14 12.93
N HIS A 279 23.10 -21.30 12.10
CA HIS A 279 24.56 -21.25 11.94
C HIS A 279 25.24 -20.80 13.23
N MET A 280 24.70 -19.76 13.90
CA MET A 280 25.19 -19.27 15.19
C MET A 280 25.16 -20.40 16.23
N LYS A 281 24.01 -21.07 16.36
CA LYS A 281 23.83 -22.18 17.31
C LYS A 281 24.82 -23.32 17.04
N LYS A 282 24.96 -23.72 15.79
CA LYS A 282 25.85 -24.84 15.40
C LYS A 282 27.32 -24.56 15.72
N ASN A 283 27.76 -23.30 15.56
CA ASN A 283 29.15 -22.90 15.76
C ASN A 283 29.40 -22.21 17.08
N GLN A 284 28.39 -22.14 17.96
CA GLN A 284 28.48 -21.52 19.27
C GLN A 284 28.89 -20.03 19.19
N TYR A 285 28.36 -19.32 18.17
CA TYR A 285 28.55 -17.89 18.04
C TYR A 285 27.44 -17.13 18.76
N ASP A 286 27.81 -16.19 19.60
CA ASP A 286 26.86 -15.35 20.33
C ASP A 286 26.49 -14.07 19.55
N VAL A 287 27.35 -13.65 18.62
CA VAL A 287 27.19 -12.38 17.93
C VAL A 287 27.34 -12.58 16.41
N VAL A 288 26.43 -11.98 15.68
CA VAL A 288 26.55 -11.75 14.22
C VAL A 288 26.33 -10.25 13.98
N CYS A 289 27.29 -9.61 13.34
CA CYS A 289 27.25 -8.17 13.09
C CYS A 289 27.81 -7.88 11.70
N PRO A 290 27.01 -7.35 10.78
CA PRO A 290 27.54 -6.94 9.48
C PRO A 290 28.55 -5.80 9.68
N GLN A 291 29.63 -5.85 8.92
CA GLN A 291 30.62 -4.78 8.88
C GLN A 291 30.59 -4.13 7.49
N SER A 292 30.70 -2.82 7.44
CA SER A 292 30.92 -2.12 6.18
C SER A 292 32.39 -1.70 6.09
N ASN A 293 32.93 -1.69 4.90
CA ASN A 293 34.21 -1.07 4.61
C ASN A 293 33.97 0.32 4.02
N ASP A 294 34.95 1.18 4.12
CA ASP A 294 34.84 2.60 3.73
C ASP A 294 34.68 2.81 2.21
N GLU A 295 34.74 1.73 1.42
CA GLU A 295 34.66 1.78 -0.04
C GLU A 295 33.20 1.69 -0.57
N ILE A 296 32.20 1.53 0.33
CA ILE A 296 30.81 1.36 -0.12
C ILE A 296 30.22 2.73 -0.44
N GLU A 297 29.88 2.95 -1.69
CA GLU A 297 29.09 4.11 -2.11
C GLU A 297 27.63 3.92 -1.72
N THR A 298 27.05 4.91 -1.08
CA THR A 298 25.64 4.87 -0.71
C THR A 298 24.79 5.54 -1.80
N ASP A 299 23.65 4.93 -2.09
CA ASP A 299 22.67 5.47 -3.05
C ASP A 299 21.51 6.07 -2.25
N PRO A 300 21.42 7.40 -2.16
CA PRO A 300 20.33 8.02 -1.40
C PRO A 300 18.95 7.77 -2.03
N ASP A 301 18.90 7.44 -3.32
CA ASP A 301 17.66 7.18 -4.03
C ASP A 301 17.32 5.69 -4.14
N TYR A 302 17.95 4.84 -3.33
CA TYR A 302 17.78 3.38 -3.37
C TYR A 302 16.30 2.94 -3.36
N LEU A 303 15.47 3.60 -2.56
CA LEU A 303 14.05 3.23 -2.47
C LEU A 303 13.24 3.71 -3.68
N ASN A 304 13.74 4.67 -4.43
CA ASN A 304 13.11 5.21 -5.65
C ASN A 304 11.61 5.47 -5.45
N LEU A 305 11.27 6.14 -4.36
CA LEU A 305 9.89 6.47 -3.99
C LEU A 305 9.49 7.80 -4.61
N SER A 306 9.32 7.82 -5.93
CA SER A 306 8.94 9.02 -6.66
C SER A 306 7.43 9.27 -6.70
N SER A 307 6.65 8.42 -6.04
CA SER A 307 5.20 8.56 -6.04
C SER A 307 4.75 9.76 -5.20
N GLY A 308 3.70 10.44 -5.62
CA GLY A 308 3.13 11.55 -4.88
C GLY A 308 2.47 11.17 -3.54
N TYR A 309 2.65 9.94 -3.10
CA TYR A 309 2.27 9.45 -1.78
C TYR A 309 3.36 9.68 -0.72
N UNK A 310 4.33 10.08 -1.25
CA UNK A 310 5.39 10.23 -0.54
C UNK A 310 5.41 11.00 0.18
#